data_1da58d0841b0ff00cdee28b69404f06c
#
_entry.id   1da58d0841b0ff00cdee28b69404f06c
#
_cell.length_a   1.000
_cell.length_b   1.000
_cell.length_c   1.000
_cell.angle_alpha   90.00
_cell.angle_beta   90.00
_cell.angle_gamma   90.00
#
_symmetry.space_group_name_H-M   'P 1'
#
loop_
_entity.id
_entity.type
_entity.pdbx_description
1 polymer ?
#
loop_
_entity_poly.entity_id
_entity_poly.type
_entity_poly.pdbx_seq_one_letter_code
_entity_poly.pdbx_strand_id
1 'polypeptide(L)'
;MDIENFSSGFLDVLSQQAEQAIRQRQHKNIHQHYNDPCQHLFNAIGIDSYIRPHRHSIDPKDECLIAVRGRMALLVFDDIGQVGQIIRFGAQTNEAQQAISVGVNLPAGAWHTVIAEVPGSILFEVKSGPFNPKQAKEYATWAPEEDAPEAAEYLMELKHRVSFTI
;
A
#
# COMPACT_ATOMS: atom_id res chain seq x y z
N MET A 1 10.02 30.09 -6.58
CA MET A 1 9.15 28.88 -6.80
C MET A 1 10.08 27.71 -6.62
N ASP A 2 9.85 26.90 -5.59
CA ASP A 2 10.69 25.75 -5.29
C ASP A 2 10.06 24.50 -5.92
N ILE A 3 10.83 23.80 -6.75
CA ILE A 3 10.41 22.55 -7.38
C ILE A 3 10.93 21.42 -6.49
N GLU A 4 10.02 20.60 -5.97
CA GLU A 4 10.38 19.39 -5.20
C GLU A 4 10.77 18.29 -6.19
N ASN A 5 11.96 17.71 -6.01
CA ASN A 5 12.50 16.66 -6.87
C ASN A 5 12.56 15.33 -6.11
N PHE A 6 11.89 14.32 -6.65
CA PHE A 6 11.87 12.96 -6.08
C PHE A 6 12.98 12.10 -6.69
N SER A 7 14.22 12.35 -6.26
CA SER A 7 15.40 11.62 -6.73
C SER A 7 15.50 10.20 -6.16
N SER A 8 16.44 9.39 -6.69
CA SER A 8 16.76 8.09 -6.09
C SER A 8 17.16 8.22 -4.62
N GLY A 9 17.97 9.24 -4.28
CA GLY A 9 18.37 9.50 -2.89
C GLY A 9 17.18 9.82 -1.97
N PHE A 10 16.16 10.55 -2.47
CA PHE A 10 14.91 10.74 -1.74
C PHE A 10 14.22 9.40 -1.42
N LEU A 11 14.13 8.52 -2.42
CA LEU A 11 13.52 7.20 -2.25
C LEU A 11 14.34 6.30 -1.30
N ASP A 12 15.68 6.42 -1.32
CA ASP A 12 16.57 5.68 -0.40
C ASP A 12 16.31 6.07 1.05
N VAL A 13 16.23 7.38 1.32
CA VAL A 13 15.94 7.91 2.66
C VAL A 13 14.56 7.45 3.14
N LEU A 14 13.55 7.50 2.28
CA LEU A 14 12.19 7.10 2.63
C LEU A 14 12.11 5.59 2.96
N SER A 15 12.79 4.74 2.17
CA SER A 15 12.88 3.30 2.44
C SER A 15 13.58 3.01 3.77
N GLN A 16 14.71 3.68 4.05
CA GLN A 16 15.42 3.52 5.32
C GLN A 16 14.57 3.94 6.52
N GLN A 17 13.81 5.03 6.40
CA GLN A 17 12.87 5.45 7.44
C GLN A 17 11.77 4.40 7.68
N ALA A 18 11.26 3.78 6.62
CA ALA A 18 10.27 2.71 6.75
C ALA A 18 10.85 1.49 7.48
N GLU A 19 12.07 1.06 7.14
CA GLU A 19 12.74 -0.07 7.78
C GLU A 19 13.00 0.16 9.28
N GLN A 20 13.25 1.41 9.68
CA GLN A 20 13.48 1.79 11.08
C GLN A 20 12.18 2.02 11.87
N ALA A 21 11.06 2.19 11.19
CA ALA A 21 9.76 2.41 11.83
C ALA A 21 9.21 1.11 12.43
N ILE A 22 8.55 1.18 13.58
CA ILE A 22 7.95 0.02 14.28
C ILE A 22 7.00 -0.76 13.34
N ARG A 23 6.19 -0.05 12.52
CA ARG A 23 5.26 -0.68 11.57
C ARG A 23 5.90 -0.97 10.22
N GLN A 24 7.21 -0.73 10.07
CA GLN A 24 7.95 -0.85 8.81
C GLN A 24 7.27 -0.12 7.63
N ARG A 25 6.72 1.07 7.91
CA ARG A 25 6.09 1.95 6.93
C ARG A 25 6.45 3.40 7.18
N GLN A 26 6.61 4.13 6.09
CA GLN A 26 6.83 5.57 6.13
C GLN A 26 6.07 6.26 5.02
N HIS A 27 5.24 7.24 5.38
CA HIS A 27 4.55 8.12 4.45
C HIS A 27 5.31 9.42 4.24
N LYS A 28 5.32 9.92 3.02
CA LYS A 28 5.68 11.30 2.70
C LYS A 28 4.52 11.93 1.92
N ASN A 29 3.73 12.75 2.59
CA ASN A 29 2.66 13.49 1.94
C ASN A 29 3.23 14.56 1.01
N ILE A 30 2.64 14.69 -0.17
CA ILE A 30 2.93 15.74 -1.14
C ILE A 30 1.85 16.82 -1.07
N HIS A 31 0.58 16.42 -0.79
CA HIS A 31 -0.46 17.37 -0.43
C HIS A 31 -0.09 18.09 0.87
N GLN A 32 -0.43 19.38 0.97
CA GLN A 32 -0.07 20.21 2.11
C GLN A 32 -1.08 20.13 3.25
N HIS A 33 -2.36 19.97 2.90
CA HIS A 33 -3.46 19.96 3.85
C HIS A 33 -4.44 18.83 3.57
N TYR A 34 -5.11 18.34 4.61
CA TYR A 34 -6.18 17.34 4.48
C TYR A 34 -7.40 17.85 3.67
N ASN A 35 -7.55 19.17 3.57
CA ASN A 35 -8.62 19.79 2.77
C ASN A 35 -8.27 19.90 1.28
N ASP A 36 -7.05 19.57 0.88
CA ASP A 36 -6.66 19.63 -0.53
C ASP A 36 -7.53 18.69 -1.37
N PRO A 37 -7.94 19.11 -2.57
CA PRO A 37 -8.84 18.32 -3.41
C PRO A 37 -8.19 17.05 -3.97
N CYS A 38 -6.88 16.97 -3.95
CA CYS A 38 -6.10 15.79 -4.31
C CYS A 38 -5.19 15.40 -3.15
N GLN A 39 -5.38 14.20 -2.63
CA GLN A 39 -4.52 13.61 -1.61
C GLN A 39 -3.53 12.67 -2.29
N HIS A 40 -2.24 13.00 -2.21
CA HIS A 40 -1.19 12.20 -2.85
C HIS A 40 0.04 12.10 -1.97
N LEU A 41 0.62 10.92 -1.94
CA LEU A 41 1.73 10.61 -1.04
C LEU A 41 2.59 9.46 -1.57
N PHE A 42 3.84 9.42 -1.15
CA PHE A 42 4.65 8.22 -1.21
C PHE A 42 4.44 7.38 0.05
N ASN A 43 4.36 6.07 -0.12
CA ASN A 43 4.27 5.11 0.96
C ASN A 43 5.36 4.05 0.78
N ALA A 44 6.41 4.12 1.59
CA ALA A 44 7.43 3.08 1.65
C ALA A 44 6.96 1.98 2.59
N ILE A 45 7.04 0.74 2.12
CA ILE A 45 6.50 -0.44 2.80
C ILE A 45 7.60 -1.50 2.89
N GLY A 46 7.98 -1.86 4.12
CA GLY A 46 8.90 -2.97 4.38
C GLY A 46 8.23 -4.33 4.16
N ILE A 47 9.05 -5.35 3.94
CA ILE A 47 8.54 -6.71 3.69
C ILE A 47 7.76 -7.31 4.86
N ASP A 48 8.03 -6.88 6.09
CA ASP A 48 7.32 -7.33 7.30
C ASP A 48 6.27 -6.33 7.79
N SER A 49 5.92 -5.36 6.93
CA SER A 49 4.86 -4.42 7.22
C SER A 49 3.49 -5.07 7.04
N TYR A 50 2.76 -5.25 8.13
CA TYR A 50 1.37 -5.67 8.09
C TYR A 50 0.45 -4.45 7.99
N ILE A 51 -0.31 -4.35 6.91
CA ILE A 51 -1.39 -3.39 6.74
C ILE A 51 -2.70 -4.14 6.95
N ARG A 52 -3.43 -3.84 8.05
CA ARG A 52 -4.71 -4.48 8.31
C ARG A 52 -5.64 -4.30 7.11
N PRO A 53 -6.27 -5.37 6.59
CA PRO A 53 -7.28 -5.27 5.55
C PRO A 53 -8.35 -4.23 5.89
N HIS A 54 -8.66 -3.38 4.91
CA HIS A 54 -9.59 -2.27 5.08
C HIS A 54 -10.27 -1.91 3.76
N ARG A 55 -11.29 -1.06 3.83
CA ARG A 55 -11.94 -0.47 2.66
C ARG A 55 -12.27 1.01 2.91
N HIS A 56 -12.54 1.73 1.85
CA HIS A 56 -12.98 3.12 1.87
C HIS A 56 -14.48 3.17 1.54
N SER A 57 -15.33 2.92 2.55
CA SER A 57 -16.79 2.84 2.40
C SER A 57 -17.52 3.97 3.10
N ILE A 58 -16.96 4.51 4.20
CA ILE A 58 -17.58 5.58 5.00
C ILE A 58 -17.47 6.93 4.27
N ASP A 59 -16.29 7.18 3.66
CA ASP A 59 -16.02 8.29 2.74
C ASP A 59 -15.49 7.66 1.42
N PRO A 60 -16.43 7.26 0.52
CA PRO A 60 -16.08 6.42 -0.61
C PRO A 60 -15.14 7.14 -1.58
N LYS A 61 -13.94 6.58 -1.76
CA LYS A 61 -12.92 7.10 -2.68
C LYS A 61 -12.18 5.95 -3.34
N ASP A 62 -11.96 6.11 -4.63
CA ASP A 62 -11.05 5.26 -5.37
C ASP A 62 -9.62 5.61 -5.00
N GLU A 63 -8.74 4.63 -5.07
CA GLU A 63 -7.31 4.81 -4.88
C GLU A 63 -6.53 4.37 -6.11
N CYS A 64 -5.67 5.25 -6.62
CA CYS A 64 -4.70 4.90 -7.63
C CYS A 64 -3.36 4.63 -6.95
N LEU A 65 -2.84 3.40 -7.09
CA LEU A 65 -1.58 2.95 -6.52
C LEU A 65 -0.60 2.64 -7.65
N ILE A 66 0.51 3.35 -7.70
CA ILE A 66 1.57 3.17 -8.70
C ILE A 66 2.86 2.79 -8.01
N ALA A 67 3.50 1.71 -8.42
CA ALA A 67 4.82 1.34 -7.92
C ALA A 67 5.88 2.30 -8.48
N VAL A 68 6.58 3.01 -7.61
CA VAL A 68 7.73 3.84 -7.99
C VAL A 68 9.06 3.13 -7.73
N ARG A 69 9.07 2.14 -6.84
CA ARG A 69 10.23 1.29 -6.55
C ARG A 69 9.75 -0.08 -6.06
N GLY A 70 10.49 -1.13 -6.40
CA GLY A 70 10.26 -2.48 -5.91
C GLY A 70 9.02 -3.15 -6.49
N ARG A 71 8.48 -4.10 -5.74
CA ARG A 71 7.35 -4.93 -6.17
C ARG A 71 6.42 -5.20 -4.99
N MET A 72 5.13 -5.16 -5.28
CA MET A 72 4.05 -5.31 -4.29
C MET A 72 2.95 -6.20 -4.85
N ALA A 73 2.16 -6.75 -3.95
CA ALA A 73 0.91 -7.44 -4.25
C ALA A 73 -0.25 -6.73 -3.56
N LEU A 74 -1.28 -6.39 -4.33
CA LEU A 74 -2.60 -6.03 -3.82
C LEU A 74 -3.41 -7.32 -3.65
N LEU A 75 -3.94 -7.55 -2.43
CA LEU A 75 -4.89 -8.61 -2.16
C LEU A 75 -6.27 -7.98 -1.98
N VAL A 76 -7.25 -8.50 -2.72
CA VAL A 76 -8.67 -8.11 -2.61
C VAL A 76 -9.44 -9.25 -1.98
N PHE A 77 -10.29 -8.91 -1.00
CA PHE A 77 -11.04 -9.88 -0.21
C PHE A 77 -12.54 -9.74 -0.43
N ASP A 78 -13.26 -10.81 -0.14
CA ASP A 78 -14.71 -10.76 0.06
C ASP A 78 -15.08 -10.28 1.48
N ASP A 79 -16.38 -10.19 1.78
CA ASP A 79 -16.87 -9.68 3.07
C ASP A 79 -16.56 -10.59 4.27
N ILE A 80 -16.17 -11.85 4.02
CA ILE A 80 -15.79 -12.82 5.08
C ILE A 80 -14.29 -13.06 5.15
N GLY A 81 -13.47 -12.29 4.39
CA GLY A 81 -12.01 -12.32 4.46
C GLY A 81 -11.34 -13.38 3.57
N GLN A 82 -12.06 -13.98 2.62
CA GLN A 82 -11.43 -14.84 1.64
C GLN A 82 -10.76 -14.01 0.56
N VAL A 83 -9.52 -14.37 0.20
CA VAL A 83 -8.80 -13.72 -0.90
C VAL A 83 -9.46 -14.11 -2.23
N GLY A 84 -10.09 -13.14 -2.88
CA GLY A 84 -10.72 -13.31 -4.18
C GLY A 84 -9.81 -12.98 -5.35
N GLN A 85 -8.88 -12.04 -5.17
CA GLN A 85 -7.96 -11.62 -6.23
C GLN A 85 -6.62 -11.20 -5.65
N ILE A 86 -5.54 -11.51 -6.37
CA ILE A 86 -4.18 -11.02 -6.09
C ILE A 86 -3.65 -10.37 -7.37
N ILE A 87 -3.22 -9.11 -7.26
CA ILE A 87 -2.65 -8.35 -8.37
C ILE A 87 -1.24 -7.94 -7.98
N ARG A 88 -0.25 -8.48 -8.69
CA ARG A 88 1.14 -8.04 -8.54
C ARG A 88 1.41 -6.81 -9.39
N PHE A 89 2.09 -5.84 -8.81
CA PHE A 89 2.52 -4.65 -9.52
C PHE A 89 3.88 -4.19 -9.02
N GLY A 90 4.65 -3.54 -9.88
CA GLY A 90 6.01 -3.14 -9.55
C GLY A 90 6.56 -2.11 -10.50
N ALA A 91 7.62 -1.42 -10.06
CA ALA A 91 8.38 -0.55 -10.93
C ALA A 91 9.01 -1.36 -12.06
N GLN A 92 8.85 -0.90 -13.31
CA GLN A 92 9.48 -1.55 -14.45
C GLN A 92 11.00 -1.32 -14.38
N THR A 93 11.74 -2.40 -14.33
CA THR A 93 13.19 -2.41 -14.52
C THR A 93 13.50 -2.96 -15.90
N ASN A 94 14.64 -2.56 -16.49
CA ASN A 94 15.06 -2.98 -17.85
C ASN A 94 15.43 -4.47 -17.97
N GLU A 95 15.31 -5.24 -16.91
CA GLU A 95 15.52 -6.68 -16.94
C GLU A 95 14.21 -7.35 -17.37
N ALA A 96 14.33 -8.37 -18.23
CA ALA A 96 13.25 -9.14 -18.81
C ALA A 96 12.48 -9.98 -17.75
N GLN A 97 11.89 -9.30 -16.76
CA GLN A 97 10.98 -9.90 -15.82
C GLN A 97 9.57 -9.91 -16.43
N GLN A 98 8.83 -10.97 -16.15
CA GLN A 98 7.42 -11.11 -16.55
C GLN A 98 6.69 -9.77 -16.42
N ALA A 99 5.96 -9.39 -17.47
CA ALA A 99 5.23 -8.14 -17.53
C ALA A 99 4.21 -8.07 -16.38
N ILE A 100 4.61 -7.45 -15.28
CA ILE A 100 3.72 -7.13 -14.16
C ILE A 100 3.12 -5.74 -14.38
N SER A 101 1.95 -5.50 -13.84
CA SER A 101 1.34 -4.17 -13.84
C SER A 101 2.24 -3.14 -13.15
N VAL A 102 2.21 -1.89 -13.61
CA VAL A 102 2.91 -0.78 -12.92
C VAL A 102 2.13 -0.27 -11.71
N GLY A 103 0.84 -0.57 -11.66
CA GLY A 103 -0.06 -0.10 -10.61
C GLY A 103 -1.47 -0.61 -10.79
N VAL A 104 -2.35 -0.16 -9.92
CA VAL A 104 -3.76 -0.53 -9.88
C VAL A 104 -4.62 0.70 -9.58
N ASN A 105 -5.85 0.73 -10.11
CA ASN A 105 -6.88 1.63 -9.66
C ASN A 105 -7.93 0.81 -8.91
N LEU A 106 -8.02 1.04 -7.60
CA LEU A 106 -8.87 0.31 -6.69
C LEU A 106 -10.18 1.07 -6.49
N PRO A 107 -11.34 0.50 -6.80
CA PRO A 107 -12.61 1.16 -6.57
C PRO A 107 -12.92 1.29 -5.07
N ALA A 108 -13.67 2.33 -4.74
CA ALA A 108 -14.19 2.53 -3.38
C ALA A 108 -14.95 1.28 -2.88
N GLY A 109 -14.80 0.97 -1.61
CA GLY A 109 -15.52 -0.13 -0.95
C GLY A 109 -14.90 -1.52 -1.12
N ALA A 110 -13.88 -1.70 -1.93
CA ALA A 110 -13.17 -2.97 -2.03
C ALA A 110 -12.33 -3.26 -0.78
N TRP A 111 -12.55 -4.41 -0.13
CA TRP A 111 -11.69 -4.90 0.94
C TRP A 111 -10.31 -5.22 0.41
N HIS A 112 -9.27 -4.62 0.96
CA HIS A 112 -7.92 -4.81 0.42
C HIS A 112 -6.80 -4.64 1.45
N THR A 113 -5.64 -5.15 1.08
CA THR A 113 -4.34 -4.83 1.67
C THR A 113 -3.24 -4.86 0.62
N VAL A 114 -2.11 -4.21 0.91
CA VAL A 114 -0.90 -4.24 0.07
C VAL A 114 0.23 -4.89 0.85
N ILE A 115 0.95 -5.79 0.21
CA ILE A 115 2.14 -6.46 0.75
C ILE A 115 3.34 -6.13 -0.13
N ALA A 116 4.46 -5.71 0.47
CA ALA A 116 5.72 -5.58 -0.22
C ALA A 116 6.34 -6.96 -0.44
N GLU A 117 6.71 -7.30 -1.69
CA GLU A 117 7.35 -8.56 -2.05
C GLU A 117 8.89 -8.47 -2.00
N VAL A 118 9.46 -7.26 -2.07
CA VAL A 118 10.89 -7.03 -2.02
C VAL A 118 11.22 -5.86 -1.09
N PRO A 119 12.41 -5.85 -0.45
CA PRO A 119 12.84 -4.73 0.39
C PRO A 119 12.89 -3.41 -0.39
N GLY A 120 12.64 -2.31 0.31
CA GLY A 120 12.70 -0.96 -0.27
C GLY A 120 11.56 -0.62 -1.22
N SER A 121 10.45 -1.37 -1.20
CA SER A 121 9.29 -1.10 -2.03
C SER A 121 8.60 0.21 -1.64
N ILE A 122 8.24 1.01 -2.65
CA ILE A 122 7.57 2.29 -2.50
C ILE A 122 6.47 2.41 -3.53
N LEU A 123 5.25 2.71 -3.09
CA LEU A 123 4.16 3.10 -3.96
C LEU A 123 3.88 4.61 -3.86
N PHE A 124 3.32 5.16 -4.93
CA PHE A 124 2.70 6.47 -4.96
C PHE A 124 1.19 6.29 -4.96
N GLU A 125 0.53 6.85 -3.96
CA GLU A 125 -0.90 6.75 -3.74
C GLU A 125 -1.55 8.08 -4.08
N VAL A 126 -2.64 8.04 -4.85
CA VAL A 126 -3.45 9.20 -5.20
C VAL A 126 -4.92 8.87 -4.97
N LYS A 127 -5.61 9.77 -4.27
CA LYS A 127 -7.07 9.73 -4.09
C LYS A 127 -7.66 11.12 -4.00
N SER A 128 -8.95 11.23 -4.22
CA SER A 128 -9.66 12.50 -4.05
C SER A 128 -9.65 12.96 -2.60
N GLY A 129 -9.54 14.29 -2.38
CA GLY A 129 -9.78 14.93 -1.10
C GLY A 129 -11.23 15.40 -0.94
N PRO A 130 -11.56 16.01 0.20
CA PRO A 130 -10.70 16.15 1.39
C PRO A 130 -10.46 14.82 2.12
N PHE A 131 -9.45 14.75 2.98
CA PHE A 131 -9.17 13.59 3.81
C PHE A 131 -9.69 13.79 5.23
N ASN A 132 -10.52 12.85 5.70
CA ASN A 132 -10.97 12.82 7.08
C ASN A 132 -10.42 11.56 7.78
N PRO A 133 -9.46 11.68 8.72
CA PRO A 133 -8.85 10.52 9.37
C PRO A 133 -9.85 9.59 10.08
N LYS A 134 -10.97 10.13 10.57
CA LYS A 134 -12.01 9.35 11.28
C LYS A 134 -12.89 8.52 10.36
N GLN A 135 -12.89 8.82 9.07
CA GLN A 135 -13.75 8.19 8.06
C GLN A 135 -12.93 7.55 6.92
N ALA A 136 -11.61 7.71 6.98
CA ALA A 136 -10.73 7.31 5.89
C ALA A 136 -10.70 5.80 5.66
N LYS A 137 -10.90 4.99 6.71
CA LYS A 137 -10.82 3.54 6.63
C LYS A 137 -11.88 2.87 7.49
N GLU A 138 -12.51 1.86 6.94
CA GLU A 138 -13.25 0.84 7.66
C GLU A 138 -12.35 -0.41 7.73
N TYR A 139 -11.96 -0.82 8.92
CA TYR A 139 -11.09 -1.98 9.10
C TYR A 139 -11.88 -3.27 9.14
N ALA A 140 -11.34 -4.31 8.54
CA ALA A 140 -11.93 -5.65 8.55
C ALA A 140 -11.96 -6.22 9.97
N THR A 141 -13.13 -6.66 10.42
CA THR A 141 -13.29 -7.28 11.75
C THR A 141 -12.79 -8.72 11.81
N TRP A 142 -12.65 -9.36 10.65
CA TRP A 142 -12.15 -10.72 10.51
C TRP A 142 -10.60 -10.80 10.43
N ALA A 143 -9.91 -9.65 10.38
CA ALA A 143 -8.45 -9.60 10.35
C ALA A 143 -7.89 -9.01 11.65
N PRO A 144 -6.75 -9.51 12.16
CA PRO A 144 -6.14 -9.03 13.40
C PRO A 144 -5.79 -7.53 13.31
N GLU A 145 -5.75 -6.87 14.46
CA GLU A 145 -5.22 -5.51 14.58
C GLU A 145 -3.71 -5.50 14.30
N GLU A 146 -3.17 -4.33 13.90
CA GLU A 146 -1.75 -4.24 13.49
C GLU A 146 -0.76 -4.53 14.64
N ASP A 147 -1.16 -4.30 15.88
CA ASP A 147 -0.41 -4.54 17.11
C ASP A 147 -0.80 -5.86 17.83
N ALA A 148 -1.73 -6.64 17.25
CA ALA A 148 -2.12 -7.91 17.82
C ALA A 148 -1.01 -8.97 17.66
N PRO A 149 -0.88 -9.91 18.63
CA PRO A 149 0.11 -11.00 18.53
C PRO A 149 -0.01 -11.83 17.26
N GLU A 150 -1.22 -11.99 16.72
CA GLU A 150 -1.55 -12.78 15.54
C GLU A 150 -1.21 -12.08 14.22
N ALA A 151 -0.88 -10.78 14.25
CA ALA A 151 -0.64 -9.97 13.05
C ALA A 151 0.51 -10.51 12.19
N ALA A 152 1.59 -10.96 12.82
CA ALA A 152 2.76 -11.49 12.11
C ALA A 152 2.44 -12.84 11.43
N GLU A 153 1.71 -13.73 12.10
CA GLU A 153 1.28 -15.02 11.53
C GLU A 153 0.32 -14.80 10.36
N TYR A 154 -0.64 -13.92 10.53
CA TYR A 154 -1.59 -13.58 9.47
C TYR A 154 -0.89 -12.97 8.25
N LEU A 155 0.11 -12.08 8.45
CA LEU A 155 0.93 -11.58 7.34
C LEU A 155 1.67 -12.69 6.62
N MET A 156 2.22 -13.69 7.34
CA MET A 156 2.89 -14.84 6.72
C MET A 156 1.92 -15.68 5.88
N GLU A 157 0.70 -15.88 6.34
CA GLU A 157 -0.34 -16.57 5.56
C GLU A 157 -0.66 -15.82 4.26
N LEU A 158 -0.81 -14.50 4.33
CA LEU A 158 -1.06 -13.68 3.15
C LEU A 158 0.11 -13.72 2.16
N LYS A 159 1.36 -13.63 2.63
CA LYS A 159 2.57 -13.78 1.81
C LYS A 159 2.63 -15.16 1.12
N HIS A 160 2.25 -16.21 1.84
CA HIS A 160 2.19 -17.56 1.29
C HIS A 160 1.18 -17.63 0.14
N ARG A 161 -0.02 -17.04 0.30
CA ARG A 161 -1.01 -16.97 -0.80
C ARG A 161 -0.48 -16.23 -2.03
N VAL A 162 0.24 -15.12 -1.83
CA VAL A 162 0.90 -14.38 -2.93
C VAL A 162 1.92 -15.28 -3.65
N SER A 163 2.70 -16.09 -2.94
CA SER A 163 3.75 -16.93 -3.55
C SER A 163 3.22 -18.06 -4.43
N PHE A 164 2.00 -18.51 -4.23
CA PHE A 164 1.36 -19.56 -5.05
C PHE A 164 0.56 -19.02 -6.25
N THR A 165 0.39 -17.71 -6.36
CA THR A 165 -0.27 -17.11 -7.53
C THR A 165 0.77 -16.88 -8.61
N ILE A 166 0.80 -17.77 -9.60
CA ILE A 166 1.68 -17.71 -10.79
C ILE A 166 1.01 -16.85 -11.87
#